data_8a95d87615864076710ace39f5352c2c
#
_entry.id   8a95d87615864076710ace39f5352c2c
#
_cell.length_a   1.000
_cell.length_b   1.000
_cell.length_c   1.000
_cell.angle_alpha   90.00
_cell.angle_beta   90.00
_cell.angle_gamma   90.00
#
_symmetry.space_group_name_H-M   'P 1'
#
loop_
_entity.id
_entity.type
_entity.pdbx_description
1 polymer ?
#
loop_
_entity_poly.entity_id
_entity_poly.type
_entity_poly.pdbx_seq_one_letter_code
_entity_poly.pdbx_strand_id
1 'polypeptide(L)'
;YRDSSIPFSYIAGTPNQPVGYAHDLQLKIVDAVKKQLNMPDLKVRYNLVTSQTRIPLVQNGTVDLECGSTTNNEERQKQVAFSNGFFEIGTRLLTAKDSGIKDFADLKGKTLVTTAGTTSERFIKKLNDDKKMGINIVSAKDHGESFLMLESGRAAAFMMDDVLLAGEKAKAKDPNKWVIVGTPQSYEIYGCMMRKDDSEFKKVVDDALVATYSSGEINDIYKKWFMSPIPPKNINMNFQMSDNLKSLLANPHDGAQPKDVANAAASATVNAVATGA
;
A
#
# COMPACT_ATOMS: atom_id res chain seq x y z
N TYR A 1 -12.62 -1.55 -4.28
CA TYR A 1 -12.04 -0.46 -3.46
C TYR A 1 -11.73 -0.92 -2.04
N ARG A 2 -10.97 -0.13 -1.33
CA ARG A 2 -10.61 -0.38 0.07
C ARG A 2 -11.33 0.60 0.99
N ASP A 3 -11.50 0.19 2.24
CA ASP A 3 -12.10 1.03 3.27
C ASP A 3 -11.09 2.03 3.86
N SER A 4 -9.85 1.60 4.07
CA SER A 4 -8.87 2.39 4.82
C SER A 4 -7.41 2.26 4.32
N SER A 5 -7.17 2.15 3.01
CA SER A 5 -5.82 2.26 2.45
C SER A 5 -5.52 3.72 2.07
N ILE A 6 -5.27 4.55 3.08
CA ILE A 6 -5.10 6.00 2.93
C ILE A 6 -3.66 6.33 2.50
N PRO A 7 -3.45 7.14 1.46
CA PRO A 7 -4.43 7.86 0.65
C PRO A 7 -4.67 7.22 -0.74
N PHE A 8 -4.57 5.90 -0.88
CA PHE A 8 -4.68 5.19 -2.18
C PHE A 8 -6.12 4.89 -2.56
N SER A 9 -6.85 4.23 -1.67
CA SER A 9 -8.26 3.87 -1.85
C SER A 9 -8.90 3.78 -0.49
N TYR A 10 -9.86 4.66 -0.20
CA TYR A 10 -10.49 4.70 1.11
C TYR A 10 -11.83 5.43 1.08
N ILE A 11 -12.58 5.28 2.15
CA ILE A 11 -13.84 5.99 2.37
C ILE A 11 -13.57 7.18 3.27
N ALA A 12 -13.86 8.39 2.74
CA ALA A 12 -13.57 9.64 3.45
C ALA A 12 -14.78 10.25 4.16
N GLY A 13 -15.97 9.73 3.91
CA GLY A 13 -17.20 10.26 4.52
C GLY A 13 -18.46 9.71 3.87
N THR A 14 -18.55 9.69 2.55
CA THR A 14 -19.72 9.16 1.85
C THR A 14 -19.57 7.66 1.67
N PRO A 15 -20.47 6.84 2.26
CA PRO A 15 -20.40 5.39 2.13
C PRO A 15 -20.40 4.95 0.66
N ASN A 16 -19.66 3.90 0.35
CA ASN A 16 -19.55 3.29 -0.99
C ASN A 16 -19.01 4.23 -2.08
N GLN A 17 -18.41 5.35 -1.71
CA GLN A 17 -17.76 6.28 -2.65
C GLN A 17 -16.27 6.40 -2.30
N PRO A 18 -15.43 5.54 -2.87
CA PRO A 18 -14.00 5.59 -2.61
C PRO A 18 -13.35 6.85 -3.19
N VAL A 19 -12.28 7.26 -2.55
CA VAL A 19 -11.40 8.33 -3.00
C VAL A 19 -9.96 7.88 -2.87
N GLY A 20 -9.02 8.58 -3.47
CA GLY A 20 -7.61 8.34 -3.28
C GLY A 20 -6.78 8.42 -4.56
N TYR A 21 -5.47 8.33 -4.37
CA TYR A 21 -4.47 8.36 -5.44
C TYR A 21 -4.67 7.20 -6.43
N ALA A 22 -4.80 5.98 -5.92
CA ALA A 22 -5.02 4.80 -6.76
C ALA A 22 -6.41 4.80 -7.38
N HIS A 23 -7.40 5.33 -6.66
CA HIS A 23 -8.74 5.50 -7.20
C HIS A 23 -8.76 6.48 -8.39
N ASP A 24 -8.04 7.60 -8.30
CA ASP A 24 -7.90 8.54 -9.41
C ASP A 24 -7.23 7.89 -10.63
N LEU A 25 -6.20 7.05 -10.41
CA LEU A 25 -5.60 6.26 -11.50
C LEU A 25 -6.60 5.27 -12.09
N GLN A 26 -7.39 4.62 -11.25
CA GLN A 26 -8.42 3.68 -11.69
C GLN A 26 -9.46 4.36 -12.58
N LEU A 27 -9.84 5.61 -12.28
CA LEU A 27 -10.73 6.39 -13.13
C LEU A 27 -10.11 6.68 -14.50
N LYS A 28 -8.81 6.94 -14.58
CA LYS A 28 -8.10 7.09 -15.86
C LYS A 28 -8.14 5.80 -16.67
N ILE A 29 -7.99 4.66 -16.03
CA ILE A 29 -8.09 3.36 -16.67
C ILE A 29 -9.51 3.12 -17.20
N VAL A 30 -10.53 3.41 -16.40
CA VAL A 30 -11.94 3.30 -16.81
C VAL A 30 -12.23 4.17 -18.05
N ASP A 31 -11.73 5.40 -18.08
CA ASP A 31 -11.89 6.27 -19.25
C ASP A 31 -11.25 5.66 -20.50
N ALA A 32 -10.07 5.05 -20.36
CA ALA A 32 -9.42 4.35 -21.46
C ALA A 32 -10.22 3.14 -21.95
N VAL A 33 -10.81 2.38 -21.04
CA VAL A 33 -11.69 1.24 -21.39
C VAL A 33 -12.93 1.71 -22.14
N LYS A 34 -13.57 2.77 -21.66
CA LYS A 34 -14.73 3.38 -22.35
C LYS A 34 -14.41 3.76 -23.80
N LYS A 35 -13.25 4.38 -24.02
CA LYS A 35 -12.79 4.75 -25.36
C LYS A 35 -12.49 3.53 -26.23
N GLN A 36 -11.77 2.56 -25.69
CA GLN A 36 -11.40 1.34 -26.39
C GLN A 36 -12.64 0.55 -26.87
N LEU A 37 -13.67 0.49 -26.04
CA LEU A 37 -14.91 -0.21 -26.34
C LEU A 37 -15.95 0.64 -27.06
N ASN A 38 -15.69 1.93 -27.24
CA ASN A 38 -16.66 2.92 -27.74
C ASN A 38 -17.98 2.85 -26.92
N MET A 39 -17.85 2.81 -25.61
CA MET A 39 -18.95 2.70 -24.65
C MET A 39 -18.86 3.83 -23.61
N PRO A 40 -19.25 5.08 -23.97
CA PRO A 40 -19.11 6.21 -23.04
C PRO A 40 -20.01 6.06 -21.80
N ASP A 41 -21.05 5.25 -21.86
CA ASP A 41 -22.00 5.03 -20.76
C ASP A 41 -21.69 3.74 -19.96
N LEU A 42 -20.52 3.17 -20.15
CA LEU A 42 -20.11 1.98 -19.38
C LEU A 42 -20.18 2.29 -17.89
N LYS A 43 -20.91 1.43 -17.16
CA LYS A 43 -21.09 1.59 -15.72
C LYS A 43 -20.01 0.85 -14.95
N VAL A 44 -19.57 1.47 -13.84
CA VAL A 44 -18.62 0.89 -12.91
C VAL A 44 -19.35 0.55 -11.61
N ARG A 45 -19.16 -0.68 -11.14
CA ARG A 45 -19.59 -1.08 -9.80
C ARG A 45 -18.39 -1.18 -8.90
N TYR A 46 -18.51 -0.65 -7.69
CA TYR A 46 -17.45 -0.69 -6.69
C TYR A 46 -17.72 -1.81 -5.70
N ASN A 47 -16.79 -2.76 -5.59
CA ASN A 47 -16.83 -3.84 -4.60
C ASN A 47 -15.80 -3.57 -3.53
N LEU A 48 -16.20 -3.56 -2.26
CA LEU A 48 -15.29 -3.47 -1.14
C LEU A 48 -14.44 -4.74 -1.04
N VAL A 49 -13.13 -4.57 -0.97
CA VAL A 49 -12.20 -5.67 -0.73
C VAL A 49 -11.29 -5.35 0.47
N THR A 50 -10.74 -6.39 1.07
CA THR A 50 -9.71 -6.28 2.09
C THR A 50 -8.38 -6.78 1.53
N SER A 51 -7.29 -6.61 2.27
CA SER A 51 -5.99 -7.18 1.89
C SER A 51 -6.07 -8.69 1.69
N GLN A 52 -6.95 -9.37 2.44
CA GLN A 52 -7.08 -10.82 2.40
C GLN A 52 -8.00 -11.30 1.26
N THR A 53 -9.04 -10.54 0.91
CA THR A 53 -10.06 -10.97 -0.06
C THR A 53 -9.78 -10.56 -1.50
N ARG A 54 -8.95 -9.54 -1.73
CA ARG A 54 -8.74 -8.92 -3.06
C ARG A 54 -8.27 -9.92 -4.13
N ILE A 55 -7.27 -10.74 -3.84
CA ILE A 55 -6.73 -11.67 -4.83
C ILE A 55 -7.74 -12.74 -5.25
N PRO A 56 -8.39 -13.46 -4.31
CA PRO A 56 -9.43 -14.42 -4.70
C PRO A 56 -10.56 -13.80 -5.53
N LEU A 57 -10.98 -12.57 -5.21
CA LEU A 57 -12.08 -11.90 -5.92
C LEU A 57 -11.67 -11.48 -7.34
N VAL A 58 -10.40 -11.11 -7.56
CA VAL A 58 -9.89 -10.87 -8.91
C VAL A 58 -9.78 -12.18 -9.69
N GLN A 59 -9.26 -13.24 -9.07
CA GLN A 59 -9.12 -14.54 -9.72
C GLN A 59 -10.45 -15.12 -10.18
N ASN A 60 -11.51 -15.03 -9.37
CA ASN A 60 -12.79 -15.65 -9.68
C ASN A 60 -13.69 -14.78 -10.57
N GLY A 61 -13.24 -13.57 -10.94
CA GLY A 61 -13.98 -12.69 -11.83
C GLY A 61 -15.05 -11.83 -11.15
N THR A 62 -15.19 -11.87 -9.84
CA THR A 62 -16.08 -10.95 -9.10
C THR A 62 -15.59 -9.50 -9.24
N VAL A 63 -14.28 -9.30 -9.27
CA VAL A 63 -13.63 -8.00 -9.47
C VAL A 63 -12.79 -8.07 -10.75
N ASP A 64 -12.98 -7.10 -11.65
CA ASP A 64 -12.22 -7.02 -12.90
C ASP A 64 -10.89 -6.29 -12.72
N LEU A 65 -10.88 -5.26 -11.89
CA LEU A 65 -9.71 -4.40 -11.67
C LEU A 65 -9.64 -3.97 -10.22
N GLU A 66 -8.48 -4.14 -9.60
CA GLU A 66 -8.22 -3.63 -8.25
C GLU A 66 -6.97 -2.74 -8.30
N CYS A 67 -7.11 -1.48 -7.91
CA CYS A 67 -6.03 -0.53 -7.75
C CYS A 67 -6.15 0.08 -6.35
N GLY A 68 -5.21 -0.26 -5.50
CA GLY A 68 -5.22 0.22 -4.11
C GLY A 68 -3.80 0.29 -3.58
N SER A 69 -3.47 -0.61 -2.68
CA SER A 69 -2.15 -0.72 -2.07
C SER A 69 -1.64 -2.16 -2.12
N THR A 70 -1.63 -2.73 -3.31
CA THR A 70 -1.27 -4.14 -3.50
C THR A 70 0.14 -4.26 -4.03
N THR A 71 1.00 -4.86 -3.23
CA THR A 71 2.38 -5.16 -3.63
C THR A 71 2.41 -6.22 -4.71
N ASN A 72 3.12 -5.89 -5.79
CA ASN A 72 3.47 -6.83 -6.85
C ASN A 72 4.65 -7.68 -6.38
N ASN A 73 4.45 -8.99 -6.29
CA ASN A 73 5.52 -9.95 -6.01
C ASN A 73 5.37 -11.21 -6.85
N GLU A 74 6.43 -12.00 -6.91
CA GLU A 74 6.48 -13.20 -7.77
C GLU A 74 5.41 -14.23 -7.42
N GLU A 75 5.10 -14.40 -6.13
CA GLU A 75 4.09 -15.35 -5.70
C GLU A 75 2.69 -14.92 -6.17
N ARG A 76 2.37 -13.64 -6.02
CA ARG A 76 1.08 -13.09 -6.46
C ARG A 76 0.95 -13.10 -7.98
N GLN A 77 2.05 -12.93 -8.72
CA GLN A 77 2.08 -13.02 -10.17
C GLN A 77 1.69 -14.40 -10.70
N LYS A 78 1.79 -15.43 -9.89
CA LYS A 78 1.28 -16.77 -10.25
C LYS A 78 -0.24 -16.84 -10.24
N GLN A 79 -0.89 -15.92 -9.55
CA GLN A 79 -2.33 -15.93 -9.30
C GLN A 79 -3.07 -14.87 -10.12
N VAL A 80 -2.47 -13.70 -10.31
CA VAL A 80 -3.06 -12.54 -10.99
C VAL A 80 -2.02 -11.86 -11.85
N ALA A 81 -2.47 -11.01 -12.78
CA ALA A 81 -1.59 -10.10 -13.52
C ALA A 81 -1.50 -8.77 -12.78
N PHE A 82 -0.34 -8.13 -12.88
CA PHE A 82 -0.08 -6.80 -12.35
C PHE A 82 0.17 -5.81 -13.48
N SER A 83 -0.32 -4.61 -13.31
CA SER A 83 0.01 -3.47 -14.16
C SER A 83 1.42 -2.97 -13.91
N ASN A 84 1.88 -2.03 -14.74
CA ASN A 84 3.02 -1.18 -14.40
C ASN A 84 2.82 -0.58 -13.00
N GLY A 85 3.91 -0.48 -12.24
CA GLY A 85 3.88 0.07 -10.90
C GLY A 85 3.48 1.53 -10.87
N PHE A 86 2.80 1.94 -9.81
CA PHE A 86 2.35 3.33 -9.63
C PHE A 86 2.81 3.94 -8.30
N PHE A 87 3.42 3.16 -7.43
CA PHE A 87 3.96 3.64 -6.15
C PHE A 87 5.03 2.68 -5.62
N GLU A 88 5.87 3.20 -4.72
CA GLU A 88 6.94 2.43 -4.10
C GLU A 88 6.99 2.74 -2.60
N ILE A 89 7.10 1.70 -1.77
CA ILE A 89 7.04 1.80 -0.30
C ILE A 89 8.18 1.07 0.37
N GLY A 90 8.37 1.35 1.66
CA GLY A 90 9.17 0.56 2.57
C GLY A 90 8.33 0.18 3.78
N THR A 91 8.51 -1.02 4.32
CA THR A 91 7.75 -1.48 5.49
C THR A 91 8.43 -1.06 6.79
N ARG A 92 7.68 -0.40 7.66
CA ARG A 92 8.20 0.21 8.89
C ARG A 92 7.20 0.02 10.05
N LEU A 93 7.40 0.77 11.12
CA LEU A 93 6.58 0.73 12.33
C LEU A 93 5.97 2.08 12.64
N LEU A 94 4.72 2.06 13.12
CA LEU A 94 4.08 3.21 13.76
C LEU A 94 3.96 2.91 15.25
N THR A 95 4.36 3.85 16.09
CA THR A 95 4.31 3.71 17.55
C THR A 95 4.15 5.06 18.21
N ALA A 96 3.79 5.07 19.49
CA ALA A 96 3.73 6.31 20.26
C ALA A 96 5.14 6.89 20.42
N LYS A 97 5.26 8.22 20.38
CA LYS A 97 6.56 8.92 20.51
C LYS A 97 7.27 8.56 21.82
N ASP A 98 6.53 8.28 22.88
CA ASP A 98 7.07 7.95 24.21
C ASP A 98 7.20 6.44 24.46
N SER A 99 6.97 5.60 23.47
CA SER A 99 7.00 4.14 23.63
C SER A 99 8.39 3.55 23.90
N GLY A 100 9.44 4.28 23.53
CA GLY A 100 10.81 3.77 23.57
C GLY A 100 11.16 2.82 22.43
N ILE A 101 10.20 2.50 21.54
CA ILE A 101 10.44 1.65 20.37
C ILE A 101 11.06 2.50 19.27
N LYS A 102 12.26 2.11 18.84
CA LYS A 102 13.01 2.78 17.76
C LYS A 102 13.20 1.91 16.54
N ASP A 103 13.23 0.59 16.73
CA ASP A 103 13.41 -0.37 15.65
C ASP A 103 12.80 -1.73 16.04
N PHE A 104 12.80 -2.68 15.13
CA PHE A 104 12.19 -4.01 15.29
C PHE A 104 12.78 -4.80 16.46
N ALA A 105 14.05 -4.62 16.77
CA ALA A 105 14.69 -5.26 17.93
C ALA A 105 14.03 -4.88 19.27
N ASP A 106 13.41 -3.70 19.35
CA ASP A 106 12.76 -3.22 20.57
C ASP A 106 11.39 -3.85 20.81
N LEU A 107 10.91 -4.70 19.91
CA LEU A 107 9.59 -5.34 19.99
C LEU A 107 9.56 -6.60 20.86
N LYS A 108 10.70 -7.09 21.33
CA LYS A 108 10.76 -8.31 22.14
C LYS A 108 9.86 -8.20 23.38
N GLY A 109 8.99 -9.18 23.55
CA GLY A 109 8.03 -9.23 24.65
C GLY A 109 6.83 -8.29 24.49
N LYS A 110 6.73 -7.58 23.38
CA LYS A 110 5.66 -6.62 23.10
C LYS A 110 4.66 -7.16 22.09
N THR A 111 3.49 -6.56 22.05
CA THR A 111 2.46 -6.89 21.06
C THR A 111 2.60 -5.98 19.86
N LEU A 112 2.73 -6.59 18.69
CA LEU A 112 2.77 -5.92 17.39
C LEU A 112 1.50 -6.25 16.62
N VAL A 113 0.78 -5.23 16.15
CA VAL A 113 -0.35 -5.42 15.24
C VAL A 113 0.10 -5.24 13.80
N THR A 114 -0.47 -6.02 12.92
CA THR A 114 -0.39 -5.83 11.46
C THR A 114 -1.75 -6.17 10.86
N THR A 115 -1.87 -6.09 9.54
CA THR A 115 -3.12 -6.36 8.85
C THR A 115 -3.07 -7.71 8.14
N ALA A 116 -4.11 -8.51 8.30
CA ALA A 116 -4.21 -9.84 7.67
C ALA A 116 -4.16 -9.73 6.14
N GLY A 117 -3.44 -10.66 5.50
CA GLY A 117 -3.33 -10.75 4.05
C GLY A 117 -2.30 -9.81 3.42
N THR A 118 -1.43 -9.21 4.21
CA THR A 118 -0.39 -8.29 3.75
C THR A 118 0.99 -8.96 3.70
N THR A 119 1.89 -8.35 2.95
CA THR A 119 3.31 -8.75 2.94
C THR A 119 3.96 -8.52 4.31
N SER A 120 3.55 -7.47 5.04
CA SER A 120 4.03 -7.20 6.40
C SER A 120 3.69 -8.34 7.35
N GLU A 121 2.46 -8.83 7.33
CA GLU A 121 2.04 -9.96 8.18
C GLU A 121 2.91 -11.19 7.91
N ARG A 122 3.04 -11.56 6.66
CA ARG A 122 3.82 -12.72 6.24
C ARG A 122 5.29 -12.59 6.63
N PHE A 123 5.87 -11.44 6.35
CA PHE A 123 7.29 -11.17 6.64
C PHE A 123 7.59 -11.23 8.14
N ILE A 124 6.79 -10.51 8.96
CA ILE A 124 7.11 -10.42 10.39
C ILE A 124 6.85 -11.73 11.13
N LYS A 125 5.83 -12.49 10.73
CA LYS A 125 5.60 -13.82 11.31
C LYS A 125 6.76 -14.75 11.02
N LYS A 126 7.25 -14.78 9.78
CA LYS A 126 8.40 -15.59 9.40
C LYS A 126 9.67 -15.14 10.13
N LEU A 127 9.97 -13.86 10.16
CA LEU A 127 11.15 -13.31 10.82
C LEU A 127 11.12 -13.60 12.33
N ASN A 128 9.95 -13.43 12.96
CA ASN A 128 9.77 -13.72 14.38
C ASN A 128 10.06 -15.19 14.71
N ASP A 129 9.55 -16.11 13.89
CA ASP A 129 9.78 -17.55 14.06
C ASP A 129 11.25 -17.93 13.80
N ASP A 130 11.82 -17.48 12.68
CA ASP A 130 13.18 -17.84 12.27
C ASP A 130 14.25 -17.26 13.22
N LYS A 131 14.04 -16.06 13.72
CA LYS A 131 14.99 -15.37 14.61
C LYS A 131 14.60 -15.40 16.07
N LYS A 132 13.50 -16.05 16.43
CA LYS A 132 12.99 -16.17 17.81
C LYS A 132 12.96 -14.81 18.51
N MET A 133 12.33 -13.84 17.86
CA MET A 133 12.32 -12.44 18.33
C MET A 133 11.44 -12.21 19.56
N GLY A 134 10.55 -13.16 19.90
CA GLY A 134 9.69 -13.03 21.06
C GLY A 134 8.62 -11.95 20.93
N ILE A 135 8.17 -11.66 19.73
CA ILE A 135 7.12 -10.68 19.46
C ILE A 135 5.76 -11.39 19.51
N ASN A 136 4.80 -10.79 20.22
CA ASN A 136 3.41 -11.24 20.17
C ASN A 136 2.71 -10.55 18.99
N ILE A 137 2.53 -11.26 17.88
CA ILE A 137 1.95 -10.72 16.65
C ILE A 137 0.45 -10.97 16.64
N VAL A 138 -0.33 -9.91 16.43
CA VAL A 138 -1.77 -9.97 16.20
C VAL A 138 -2.09 -9.34 14.85
N SER A 139 -3.12 -9.86 14.18
CA SER A 139 -3.54 -9.36 12.88
C SER A 139 -4.97 -8.87 12.95
N ALA A 140 -5.20 -7.64 12.47
CA ALA A 140 -6.54 -7.08 12.34
C ALA A 140 -7.02 -7.23 10.89
N LYS A 141 -8.31 -7.02 10.68
CA LYS A 141 -8.98 -7.23 9.38
C LYS A 141 -8.59 -6.19 8.34
N ASP A 142 -8.41 -4.94 8.75
CA ASP A 142 -8.06 -3.85 7.84
C ASP A 142 -7.16 -2.84 8.55
N HIS A 143 -6.59 -1.89 7.81
CA HIS A 143 -5.61 -0.94 8.35
C HIS A 143 -6.20 -0.02 9.42
N GLY A 144 -7.43 0.42 9.26
CA GLY A 144 -8.11 1.23 10.27
C GLY A 144 -8.30 0.47 11.58
N GLU A 145 -8.63 -0.81 11.53
CA GLU A 145 -8.76 -1.66 12.72
C GLU A 145 -7.39 -1.95 13.36
N SER A 146 -6.35 -2.14 12.54
CA SER A 146 -4.98 -2.29 13.03
C SER A 146 -4.52 -1.05 13.79
N PHE A 147 -4.78 0.13 13.24
CA PHE A 147 -4.45 1.40 13.90
C PHE A 147 -5.26 1.58 15.19
N LEU A 148 -6.54 1.18 15.19
CA LEU A 148 -7.37 1.26 16.38
C LEU A 148 -6.80 0.41 17.53
N MET A 149 -6.24 -0.77 17.24
CA MET A 149 -5.55 -1.57 18.25
C MET A 149 -4.33 -0.87 18.83
N LEU A 150 -3.57 -0.16 18.00
CA LEU A 150 -2.45 0.66 18.46
C LEU A 150 -2.95 1.84 19.30
N GLU A 151 -3.92 2.59 18.77
CA GLU A 151 -4.45 3.80 19.42
C GLU A 151 -5.08 3.50 20.78
N SER A 152 -5.73 2.34 20.92
CA SER A 152 -6.37 1.91 22.18
C SER A 152 -5.41 1.27 23.19
N GLY A 153 -4.13 1.13 22.84
CA GLY A 153 -3.12 0.55 23.73
C GLY A 153 -3.09 -0.98 23.74
N ARG A 154 -3.87 -1.66 22.88
CA ARG A 154 -3.85 -3.13 22.78
C ARG A 154 -2.63 -3.66 22.04
N ALA A 155 -1.96 -2.82 21.27
CA ALA A 155 -0.69 -3.10 20.64
C ALA A 155 0.29 -1.97 20.92
N ALA A 156 1.59 -2.29 21.00
CA ALA A 156 2.65 -1.32 21.23
C ALA A 156 3.15 -0.67 19.93
N ALA A 157 3.01 -1.37 18.81
CA ALA A 157 3.41 -0.90 17.50
C ALA A 157 2.55 -1.52 16.40
N PHE A 158 2.52 -0.87 15.25
CA PHE A 158 1.82 -1.32 14.04
C PHE A 158 2.83 -1.38 12.89
N MET A 159 3.05 -2.57 12.33
CA MET A 159 3.92 -2.74 11.16
C MET A 159 3.10 -2.69 9.88
N MET A 160 3.49 -1.82 8.97
CA MET A 160 2.86 -1.66 7.66
C MET A 160 3.77 -0.86 6.73
N ASP A 161 3.30 -0.68 5.49
CA ASP A 161 3.91 0.18 4.50
C ASP A 161 3.95 1.62 5.03
N ASP A 162 5.10 2.27 4.92
CA ASP A 162 5.35 3.57 5.55
C ASP A 162 4.30 4.63 5.19
N VAL A 163 3.89 4.67 3.93
CA VAL A 163 2.88 5.63 3.46
C VAL A 163 1.50 5.34 4.06
N LEU A 164 1.15 4.06 4.25
CA LEU A 164 -0.12 3.69 4.89
C LEU A 164 -0.12 4.02 6.38
N LEU A 165 1.03 3.87 7.03
CA LEU A 165 1.21 4.34 8.41
C LEU A 165 1.03 5.85 8.50
N ALA A 166 1.59 6.60 7.56
CA ALA A 166 1.40 8.05 7.49
C ALA A 166 -0.06 8.44 7.27
N GLY A 167 -0.80 7.68 6.46
CA GLY A 167 -2.23 7.89 6.21
C GLY A 167 -3.07 7.69 7.46
N GLU A 168 -2.83 6.63 8.21
CA GLU A 168 -3.55 6.39 9.47
C GLU A 168 -3.19 7.44 10.53
N LYS A 169 -1.93 7.83 10.61
CA LYS A 169 -1.47 8.92 11.49
C LYS A 169 -2.21 10.23 11.18
N ALA A 170 -2.34 10.56 9.89
CA ALA A 170 -3.04 11.79 9.47
C ALA A 170 -4.51 11.81 9.91
N LYS A 171 -5.14 10.65 9.98
CA LYS A 171 -6.54 10.50 10.41
C LYS A 171 -6.70 10.39 11.92
N ALA A 172 -5.63 10.21 12.69
CA ALA A 172 -5.67 9.98 14.13
C ALA A 172 -6.29 11.15 14.87
N LYS A 173 -6.84 10.88 16.06
CA LYS A 173 -7.37 11.92 16.96
C LYS A 173 -6.31 12.94 17.34
N ASP A 174 -5.10 12.46 17.62
CA ASP A 174 -3.92 13.27 17.90
C ASP A 174 -2.75 12.79 17.03
N PRO A 175 -2.59 13.33 15.80
CA PRO A 175 -1.52 12.90 14.91
C PRO A 175 -0.12 13.06 15.50
N ASN A 176 0.07 14.05 16.37
CA ASN A 176 1.38 14.35 16.95
C ASN A 176 1.83 13.35 18.03
N LYS A 177 0.92 12.49 18.49
CA LYS A 177 1.26 11.41 19.43
C LYS A 177 2.09 10.30 18.81
N TRP A 178 2.01 10.14 17.50
CA TRP A 178 2.54 8.98 16.77
C TRP A 178 3.76 9.32 15.95
N VAL A 179 4.67 8.33 15.77
CA VAL A 179 5.88 8.46 14.99
C VAL A 179 6.13 7.20 14.18
N ILE A 180 6.60 7.37 12.95
CA ILE A 180 7.03 6.26 12.08
C ILE A 180 8.51 6.03 12.36
N VAL A 181 8.84 4.80 12.73
CA VAL A 181 10.19 4.38 13.11
C VAL A 181 10.54 3.05 12.45
N GLY A 182 11.77 2.60 12.67
CA GLY A 182 12.26 1.32 12.20
C GLY A 182 12.89 1.41 10.83
N THR A 183 13.95 0.64 10.66
CA THR A 183 14.59 0.46 9.37
C THR A 183 13.66 -0.31 8.44
N PRO A 184 13.45 0.13 7.19
CA PRO A 184 12.57 -0.61 6.27
C PRO A 184 12.98 -2.07 6.13
N GLN A 185 12.02 -2.98 6.28
CA GLN A 185 12.26 -4.43 6.18
C GLN A 185 12.11 -4.93 4.76
N SER A 186 11.43 -4.19 3.91
CA SER A 186 11.31 -4.46 2.48
C SER A 186 11.06 -3.16 1.73
N TYR A 187 11.37 -3.17 0.45
CA TYR A 187 10.96 -2.14 -0.52
C TYR A 187 10.07 -2.82 -1.54
N GLU A 188 8.89 -2.26 -1.78
CA GLU A 188 7.84 -2.91 -2.55
C GLU A 188 7.20 -1.93 -3.52
N ILE A 189 6.73 -2.45 -4.65
CA ILE A 189 6.02 -1.68 -5.68
C ILE A 189 4.56 -2.07 -5.67
N TYR A 190 3.67 -1.07 -5.68
CA TYR A 190 2.24 -1.29 -5.89
C TYR A 190 1.90 -1.30 -7.38
N GLY A 191 1.04 -2.24 -7.76
CA GLY A 191 0.41 -2.27 -9.07
C GLY A 191 -1.08 -2.55 -8.97
N CYS A 192 -1.79 -2.30 -10.05
CA CYS A 192 -3.18 -2.74 -10.19
C CYS A 192 -3.21 -4.24 -10.51
N MET A 193 -4.22 -4.94 -10.00
CA MET A 193 -4.42 -6.36 -10.31
C MET A 193 -5.58 -6.57 -11.28
N MET A 194 -5.44 -7.58 -12.11
CA MET A 194 -6.45 -8.07 -13.04
C MET A 194 -6.27 -9.57 -13.26
N ARG A 195 -7.21 -10.22 -13.94
CA ARG A 195 -7.07 -11.66 -14.23
C ARG A 195 -5.83 -11.94 -15.07
N LYS A 196 -5.20 -13.06 -14.79
CA LYS A 196 -3.89 -13.42 -15.33
C LYS A 196 -3.86 -13.59 -16.84
N ASP A 197 -4.93 -14.11 -17.43
CA ASP A 197 -4.95 -14.53 -18.82
C ASP A 197 -5.63 -13.53 -19.75
N ASP A 198 -5.72 -12.27 -19.36
CA ASP A 198 -6.32 -11.18 -20.14
C ASP A 198 -5.26 -10.15 -20.53
N SER A 199 -4.45 -10.50 -21.52
CA SER A 199 -3.38 -9.62 -21.99
C SER A 199 -3.89 -8.37 -22.69
N GLU A 200 -5.06 -8.41 -23.31
CA GLU A 200 -5.67 -7.24 -23.94
C GLU A 200 -6.09 -6.21 -22.89
N PHE A 201 -6.70 -6.65 -21.81
CA PHE A 201 -7.08 -5.76 -20.71
C PHE A 201 -5.85 -5.17 -20.03
N LYS A 202 -4.84 -6.01 -19.76
CA LYS A 202 -3.58 -5.53 -19.19
C LYS A 202 -2.94 -4.44 -20.06
N LYS A 203 -2.98 -4.60 -21.39
CA LYS A 203 -2.44 -3.58 -22.29
C LYS A 203 -3.17 -2.25 -22.16
N VAL A 204 -4.51 -2.26 -22.10
CA VAL A 204 -5.29 -1.05 -21.91
C VAL A 204 -4.94 -0.38 -20.58
N VAL A 205 -4.84 -1.15 -19.51
CA VAL A 205 -4.47 -0.66 -18.19
C VAL A 205 -3.08 -0.01 -18.22
N ASP A 206 -2.09 -0.72 -18.74
CA ASP A 206 -0.70 -0.24 -18.81
C ASP A 206 -0.56 0.99 -19.68
N ASP A 207 -1.21 1.02 -20.84
CA ASP A 207 -1.18 2.17 -21.73
C ASP A 207 -1.81 3.42 -21.07
N ALA A 208 -2.91 3.24 -20.33
CA ALA A 208 -3.55 4.34 -19.60
C ALA A 208 -2.63 4.90 -18.50
N LEU A 209 -1.94 4.03 -17.77
CA LEU A 209 -0.99 4.44 -16.72
C LEU A 209 0.21 5.17 -17.34
N VAL A 210 0.80 4.62 -18.39
CA VAL A 210 1.93 5.26 -19.08
C VAL A 210 1.54 6.62 -19.62
N ALA A 211 0.35 6.76 -20.21
CA ALA A 211 -0.15 8.07 -20.71
C ALA A 211 -0.29 9.08 -19.56
N THR A 212 -0.79 8.65 -18.41
CA THR A 212 -0.90 9.48 -17.22
C THR A 212 0.46 9.94 -16.70
N TYR A 213 1.45 9.04 -16.73
CA TYR A 213 2.81 9.36 -16.29
C TYR A 213 3.51 10.33 -17.27
N SER A 214 3.47 10.02 -18.56
CA SER A 214 4.18 10.78 -19.58
C SER A 214 3.59 12.17 -19.85
N SER A 215 2.28 12.34 -19.63
CA SER A 215 1.61 13.65 -19.75
C SER A 215 1.93 14.59 -18.58
N GLY A 216 2.46 14.07 -17.49
CA GLY A 216 2.69 14.82 -16.27
C GLY A 216 1.48 14.89 -15.33
N GLU A 217 0.30 14.37 -15.71
CA GLU A 217 -0.88 14.34 -14.84
C GLU A 217 -0.61 13.63 -13.52
N ILE A 218 0.27 12.64 -13.53
CA ILE A 218 0.63 11.91 -12.30
C ILE A 218 1.18 12.84 -11.21
N ASN A 219 1.87 13.91 -11.59
CA ASN A 219 2.40 14.88 -10.65
C ASN A 219 1.28 15.67 -9.97
N ASP A 220 0.23 16.01 -10.68
CA ASP A 220 -0.95 16.69 -10.13
C ASP A 220 -1.73 15.73 -9.18
N ILE A 221 -1.88 14.48 -9.58
CA ILE A 221 -2.54 13.45 -8.75
C ILE A 221 -1.73 13.21 -7.48
N TYR A 222 -0.41 13.12 -7.59
CA TYR A 222 0.47 12.97 -6.45
C TYR A 222 0.36 14.16 -5.49
N LYS A 223 0.43 15.38 -6.02
CA LYS A 223 0.30 16.60 -5.23
C LYS A 223 -1.04 16.65 -4.49
N LYS A 224 -2.12 16.26 -5.15
CA LYS A 224 -3.47 16.23 -4.55
C LYS A 224 -3.53 15.37 -3.31
N TRP A 225 -2.89 14.20 -3.32
CA TRP A 225 -3.05 13.20 -2.27
C TRP A 225 -1.93 13.16 -1.23
N PHE A 226 -0.75 13.65 -1.58
CA PHE A 226 0.43 13.55 -0.71
C PHE A 226 0.98 14.90 -0.27
N MET A 227 0.66 15.98 -0.97
CA MET A 227 1.23 17.31 -0.75
C MET A 227 0.17 18.39 -0.59
N SER A 228 -1.07 18.01 -0.33
CA SER A 228 -2.23 18.90 -0.15
C SER A 228 -3.15 18.34 0.92
N PRO A 229 -4.03 19.17 1.52
CA PRO A 229 -5.01 18.66 2.48
C PRO A 229 -5.92 17.60 1.87
N ILE A 230 -6.09 16.48 2.57
CA ILE A 230 -6.93 15.36 2.12
C ILE A 230 -8.09 15.12 3.09
N PRO A 231 -9.25 14.64 2.57
CA PRO A 231 -10.35 14.27 3.44
C PRO A 231 -9.98 13.03 4.29
N PRO A 232 -10.65 12.76 5.43
CA PRO A 232 -11.80 13.55 5.95
C PRO A 232 -11.40 14.76 6.80
N LYS A 233 -10.17 14.85 7.28
CA LYS A 233 -9.74 15.87 8.26
C LYS A 233 -8.99 17.06 7.66
N ASN A 234 -8.88 17.15 6.34
CA ASN A 234 -8.12 18.20 5.64
C ASN A 234 -6.66 18.30 6.14
N ILE A 235 -6.01 17.19 6.36
CA ILE A 235 -4.61 17.14 6.77
C ILE A 235 -3.73 16.86 5.55
N ASN A 236 -2.69 17.66 5.43
CA ASN A 236 -1.63 17.45 4.44
C ASN A 236 -0.62 16.45 5.02
N MET A 237 -0.46 15.30 4.38
CA MET A 237 0.54 14.32 4.80
C MET A 237 1.98 14.80 4.60
N ASN A 238 2.15 15.76 3.70
CA ASN A 238 3.46 16.33 3.35
C ASN A 238 4.49 15.24 3.04
N PHE A 239 4.07 14.28 2.25
CA PHE A 239 4.87 13.09 1.90
C PHE A 239 5.51 13.30 0.54
N GLN A 240 6.81 13.65 0.54
CA GLN A 240 7.54 13.96 -0.69
C GLN A 240 7.67 12.74 -1.58
N MET A 241 7.57 12.94 -2.89
CA MET A 241 7.82 11.88 -3.87
C MET A 241 9.28 11.44 -3.78
N SER A 242 9.51 10.16 -3.53
CA SER A 242 10.87 9.60 -3.47
C SER A 242 11.54 9.59 -4.85
N ASP A 243 12.86 9.58 -4.87
CA ASP A 243 13.61 9.44 -6.11
C ASP A 243 13.33 8.10 -6.79
N ASN A 244 13.13 7.04 -6.01
CA ASN A 244 12.76 5.73 -6.53
C ASN A 244 11.40 5.77 -7.25
N LEU A 245 10.40 6.45 -6.68
CA LEU A 245 9.11 6.62 -7.35
C LEU A 245 9.23 7.46 -8.62
N LYS A 246 10.02 8.54 -8.60
CA LYS A 246 10.28 9.35 -9.80
C LYS A 246 10.88 8.49 -10.91
N SER A 247 11.84 7.63 -10.57
CA SER A 247 12.46 6.70 -11.51
C SER A 247 11.46 5.68 -12.07
N LEU A 248 10.61 5.11 -11.22
CA LEU A 248 9.56 4.17 -11.63
C LEU A 248 8.59 4.80 -12.62
N LEU A 249 8.14 6.04 -12.35
CA LEU A 249 7.19 6.74 -13.22
C LEU A 249 7.82 7.18 -14.54
N ALA A 250 9.13 7.46 -14.55
CA ALA A 250 9.88 7.79 -15.76
C ALA A 250 10.19 6.55 -16.62
N ASN A 251 10.33 5.38 -15.99
CA ASN A 251 10.64 4.11 -16.64
C ASN A 251 9.66 3.04 -16.15
N PRO A 252 8.39 3.09 -16.55
CA PRO A 252 7.37 2.18 -16.04
C PRO A 252 7.69 0.71 -16.33
N HIS A 253 7.43 -0.15 -15.36
CA HIS A 253 7.56 -1.59 -15.52
C HIS A 253 6.60 -2.34 -14.56
N ASP A 254 6.37 -3.60 -14.86
CA ASP A 254 5.55 -4.51 -14.07
C ASP A 254 6.37 -5.59 -13.35
N GLY A 255 7.63 -5.34 -13.14
CA GLY A 255 8.51 -6.23 -12.40
C GLY A 255 8.13 -6.30 -10.92
N ALA A 256 8.36 -7.48 -10.33
CA ALA A 256 7.97 -7.79 -8.97
C ALA A 256 8.78 -7.05 -7.90
N GLN A 257 9.89 -6.42 -8.26
CA GLN A 257 10.75 -5.72 -7.30
C GLN A 257 11.25 -4.41 -7.88
N PRO A 258 11.53 -3.42 -7.01
CA PRO A 258 12.21 -2.21 -7.43
C PRO A 258 13.52 -2.60 -8.12
N LYS A 259 13.81 -1.94 -9.24
CA LYS A 259 15.10 -2.05 -9.90
C LYS A 259 16.09 -1.17 -9.13
N ASP A 260 17.34 -1.60 -9.04
CA ASP A 260 18.47 -0.86 -8.48
C ASP A 260 18.59 -0.89 -6.94
N VAL A 261 18.81 0.23 -6.31
CA VAL A 261 19.32 0.41 -4.92
C VAL A 261 18.51 -0.31 -3.83
N ALA A 262 17.24 -0.59 -4.07
CA ALA A 262 16.32 -1.14 -3.08
C ALA A 262 16.72 -2.54 -2.59
N ASN A 263 17.28 -3.40 -3.44
CA ASN A 263 17.70 -4.74 -3.04
C ASN A 263 18.86 -4.72 -2.05
N ALA A 264 19.84 -3.87 -2.27
CA ALA A 264 20.97 -3.71 -1.37
C ALA A 264 20.53 -3.12 -0.01
N ALA A 265 19.63 -2.12 -0.05
CA ALA A 265 19.10 -1.49 1.16
C ALA A 265 18.23 -2.49 1.96
N ALA A 266 17.35 -3.25 1.30
CA ALA A 266 16.54 -4.27 1.96
C ALA A 266 17.39 -5.36 2.60
N SER A 267 18.44 -5.83 1.93
CA SER A 267 19.37 -6.83 2.47
C SER A 267 20.11 -6.30 3.71
N ALA A 268 20.59 -5.05 3.66
CA ALA A 268 21.23 -4.41 4.80
C ALA A 268 20.28 -4.27 5.99
N THR A 269 19.03 -3.93 5.74
CA THR A 269 17.98 -3.78 6.75
C THR A 269 17.69 -5.10 7.47
N VAL A 270 17.50 -6.17 6.70
CA VAL A 270 17.25 -7.51 7.28
C VAL A 270 18.44 -7.95 8.15
N ASN A 271 19.66 -7.70 7.71
CA ASN A 271 20.85 -8.01 8.49
C ASN A 271 20.90 -7.19 9.80
N ALA A 272 20.55 -5.90 9.76
CA ALA A 272 20.50 -5.07 10.96
C ALA A 272 19.50 -5.60 12.00
N VAL A 273 18.31 -6.02 11.56
CA VAL A 273 17.30 -6.64 12.45
C VAL A 273 17.82 -7.94 13.03
N ALA A 274 18.47 -8.78 12.22
CA ALA A 274 19.03 -10.06 12.66
C ALA A 274 20.15 -9.89 13.70
N THR A 275 20.96 -8.84 13.60
CA THR A 275 22.06 -8.59 14.52
C THR A 275 21.65 -7.80 15.76
N GLY A 276 20.55 -7.07 15.71
CA GLY A 276 20.00 -6.32 16.85
C GLY A 276 19.15 -7.17 17.79
N ALA A 277 18.92 -8.41 17.43
CA ALA A 277 18.20 -9.37 18.24
C ALA A 277 19.16 -10.22 19.07
#